data_6bf20da01a6e2dd775c1c232762c9c6d
#
_entry.id   6bf20da01a6e2dd775c1c232762c9c6d
#
_cell.length_a   1.000
_cell.length_b   1.000
_cell.length_c   1.000
_cell.angle_alpha   90.00
_cell.angle_beta   90.00
_cell.angle_gamma   90.00
#
_symmetry.space_group_name_H-M   'P 1'
#
loop_
_entity.id
_entity.type
_entity.pdbx_description
1 polymer ?
#
loop_
_entity_poly.entity_id
_entity_poly.type
_entity_poly.pdbx_seq_one_letter_code
_entity_poly.pdbx_strand_id
1 'polypeptide(L)'
;VTTNGFPLPLDTVTLMDVLSAGGYQTALMGKSHLQYFTDNKVRPETFGIKSEKHLPPSELSQATRKRIDGPEYSNELRSAWDADPYRGVNLPYYGFQEAKIALFHADRVGGDYSAWLSENHPDPMSLRGPENALENSNVSAPQAWKTRMPEELYPTSWITGLTLDCLDRYAKNDQPFFIQCGFTDPHHPFTP
;
A
#
# COMPACT_ATOMS: atom_id res chain seq x y z
N VAL A 1 -12.95 -1.55 -10.97
CA VAL A 1 -12.26 -0.32 -10.50
C VAL A 1 -12.50 0.73 -11.58
N THR A 2 -13.16 1.82 -11.23
CA THR A 2 -13.53 2.87 -12.17
C THR A 2 -12.43 3.92 -12.36
N THR A 3 -11.53 4.04 -11.38
CA THR A 3 -10.37 4.95 -11.44
C THR A 3 -9.36 4.61 -10.37
N ASN A 4 -8.14 5.07 -10.56
CA ASN A 4 -7.07 4.99 -9.55
C ASN A 4 -7.45 5.80 -8.29
N GLY A 5 -7.15 5.26 -7.12
CA GLY A 5 -7.49 5.88 -5.83
C GLY A 5 -8.92 5.63 -5.35
N PHE A 6 -9.70 4.82 -6.06
CA PHE A 6 -11.00 4.36 -5.58
C PHE A 6 -10.83 3.05 -4.79
N PRO A 7 -11.26 2.99 -3.51
CA PRO A 7 -11.04 1.81 -2.70
C PRO A 7 -11.89 0.62 -3.17
N LEU A 8 -11.36 -0.57 -2.95
CA LEU A 8 -12.11 -1.80 -3.09
C LEU A 8 -13.07 -1.93 -1.88
N PRO A 9 -14.37 -2.17 -2.08
CA PRO A 9 -15.28 -2.40 -0.97
C PRO A 9 -14.83 -3.57 -0.08
N LEU A 10 -14.90 -3.41 1.24
CA LEU A 10 -14.41 -4.41 2.21
C LEU A 10 -15.13 -5.75 2.14
N ASP A 11 -16.34 -5.77 1.61
CA ASP A 11 -17.13 -6.99 1.43
C ASP A 11 -16.94 -7.64 0.03
N THR A 12 -15.99 -7.14 -0.76
CA THR A 12 -15.61 -7.78 -2.01
C THR A 12 -14.87 -9.07 -1.71
N VAL A 13 -15.39 -10.18 -2.19
CA VAL A 13 -14.67 -11.47 -2.12
C VAL A 13 -13.47 -11.40 -3.05
N THR A 14 -12.29 -11.56 -2.48
CA THR A 14 -11.00 -11.53 -3.20
C THR A 14 -10.48 -12.94 -3.46
N LEU A 15 -9.47 -13.05 -4.30
CA LEU A 15 -8.75 -14.32 -4.46
C LEU A 15 -8.16 -14.82 -3.13
N MET A 16 -7.69 -13.91 -2.28
CA MET A 16 -7.08 -14.24 -0.99
C MET A 16 -8.12 -14.78 -0.01
N ASP A 17 -9.37 -14.29 -0.05
CA ASP A 17 -10.46 -14.87 0.73
C ASP A 17 -10.74 -16.32 0.30
N VAL A 18 -10.77 -16.57 -1.01
CA VAL A 18 -11.01 -17.92 -1.55
C VAL A 18 -9.84 -18.86 -1.19
N LEU A 19 -8.60 -18.40 -1.33
CA LEU A 19 -7.42 -19.19 -0.98
C LEU A 19 -7.37 -19.49 0.53
N SER A 20 -7.62 -18.48 1.37
CA SER A 20 -7.67 -18.65 2.82
C SER A 20 -8.76 -19.64 3.25
N ALA A 21 -9.97 -19.55 2.65
CA ALA A 21 -11.04 -20.53 2.87
C ALA A 21 -10.66 -21.94 2.37
N GLY A 22 -9.80 -22.04 1.36
CA GLY A 22 -9.23 -23.29 0.86
C GLY A 22 -8.04 -23.82 1.67
N GLY A 23 -7.70 -23.19 2.80
CA GLY A 23 -6.64 -23.64 3.71
C GLY A 23 -5.24 -23.10 3.36
N TYR A 24 -5.13 -22.11 2.48
CA TYR A 24 -3.86 -21.43 2.21
C TYR A 24 -3.52 -20.41 3.28
N GLN A 25 -2.25 -20.28 3.60
CA GLN A 25 -1.71 -19.09 4.26
C GLN A 25 -1.59 -17.97 3.22
N THR A 26 -2.00 -16.75 3.58
CA THR A 26 -2.01 -15.63 2.64
C THR A 26 -1.27 -14.43 3.21
N ALA A 27 -0.32 -13.86 2.47
CA ALA A 27 0.49 -12.73 2.91
C ALA A 27 0.65 -11.66 1.83
N LEU A 28 0.70 -10.39 2.27
CA LEU A 28 1.03 -9.21 1.47
C LEU A 28 2.31 -8.58 2.01
N MET A 29 3.36 -8.54 1.19
CA MET A 29 4.62 -7.87 1.50
C MET A 29 4.86 -6.74 0.52
N GLY A 30 4.75 -5.50 1.00
CA GLY A 30 5.01 -4.31 0.21
C GLY A 30 3.77 -3.56 -0.25
N LYS A 31 3.77 -3.12 -1.50
CA LYS A 31 2.80 -2.17 -2.02
C LYS A 31 1.49 -2.82 -2.46
N SER A 32 0.38 -2.21 -2.05
CA SER A 32 -0.95 -2.42 -2.60
C SER A 32 -1.63 -1.09 -2.93
N HIS A 33 -2.80 -1.13 -3.55
CA HIS A 33 -3.66 0.02 -3.83
C HIS A 33 -5.13 -0.41 -3.68
N LEU A 34 -5.45 -0.97 -2.53
CA LEU A 34 -6.78 -1.50 -2.25
C LEU A 34 -7.67 -0.47 -1.55
N GLN A 35 -7.05 0.54 -0.91
CA GLN A 35 -7.77 1.59 -0.20
C GLN A 35 -7.34 3.00 -0.63
N TYR A 36 -7.83 4.02 0.06
CA TYR A 36 -7.39 5.40 -0.14
C TYR A 36 -5.92 5.55 0.25
N PHE A 37 -5.14 6.17 -0.62
CA PHE A 37 -3.73 6.45 -0.39
C PHE A 37 -3.43 7.96 -0.26
N THR A 38 -4.43 8.83 -0.49
CA THR A 38 -4.35 10.27 -0.29
C THR A 38 -5.58 10.80 0.45
N ASP A 39 -5.42 11.94 1.15
CA ASP A 39 -6.53 12.62 1.84
C ASP A 39 -7.57 13.20 0.86
N ASN A 40 -7.18 13.43 -0.38
CA ASN A 40 -8.09 13.80 -1.46
C ASN A 40 -8.87 12.57 -1.92
N LYS A 41 -9.81 12.14 -1.09
CA LYS A 41 -10.66 10.99 -1.39
C LYS A 41 -11.45 11.23 -2.67
N VAL A 42 -11.29 10.33 -3.62
CA VAL A 42 -12.12 10.33 -4.82
C VAL A 42 -13.53 9.92 -4.40
N ARG A 43 -14.44 10.88 -4.36
CA ARG A 43 -15.83 10.62 -3.99
C ARG A 43 -16.65 10.20 -5.19
N PRO A 44 -17.64 9.31 -5.00
CA PRO A 44 -18.56 8.92 -6.08
C PRO A 44 -19.20 10.10 -6.80
N GLU A 45 -19.46 11.20 -6.11
CA GLU A 45 -20.07 12.42 -6.67
C GLU A 45 -19.18 13.07 -7.75
N THR A 46 -17.86 12.86 -7.72
CA THR A 46 -16.95 13.37 -8.75
C THR A 46 -17.07 12.64 -10.08
N PHE A 47 -17.72 11.48 -10.13
CA PHE A 47 -17.92 10.72 -11.37
C PHE A 47 -19.18 11.08 -12.14
N GLY A 48 -19.74 12.27 -11.86
CA GLY A 48 -20.73 12.87 -12.75
C GLY A 48 -21.94 11.97 -13.02
N ILE A 49 -22.66 11.53 -12.00
CA ILE A 49 -24.07 11.17 -12.17
C ILE A 49 -24.80 12.49 -12.52
N LYS A 50 -24.82 12.80 -13.80
CA LYS A 50 -25.34 14.08 -14.31
C LYS A 50 -26.87 14.19 -14.26
N SER A 51 -27.58 13.20 -13.76
CA SER A 51 -29.03 13.21 -13.77
C SER A 51 -29.64 12.37 -12.65
N GLU A 52 -30.43 12.98 -11.79
CA GLU A 52 -31.31 12.32 -10.83
C GLU A 52 -32.27 11.31 -11.48
N LYS A 53 -32.45 11.39 -12.80
CA LYS A 53 -33.34 10.51 -13.57
C LYS A 53 -32.85 9.05 -13.69
N HIS A 54 -31.63 8.77 -13.29
CA HIS A 54 -31.02 7.43 -13.35
C HIS A 54 -30.73 6.82 -11.98
N LEU A 55 -31.14 7.48 -10.91
CA LEU A 55 -31.05 6.90 -9.57
C LEU A 55 -32.22 5.91 -9.38
N PRO A 56 -31.95 4.73 -8.85
CA PRO A 56 -33.02 3.83 -8.47
C PRO A 56 -33.89 4.45 -7.37
N PRO A 57 -35.12 4.00 -7.21
CA PRO A 57 -35.95 4.37 -6.06
C PRO A 57 -35.21 4.20 -4.75
N SER A 58 -35.56 5.00 -3.74
CA SER A 58 -34.91 4.99 -2.41
C SER A 58 -34.88 3.61 -1.75
N GLU A 59 -35.93 2.80 -2.00
CA GLU A 59 -36.05 1.42 -1.54
C GLU A 59 -35.01 0.49 -2.12
N LEU A 60 -34.43 0.83 -3.28
CA LEU A 60 -33.39 0.11 -3.99
C LEU A 60 -32.03 0.80 -3.90
N SER A 61 -31.88 1.80 -3.02
CA SER A 61 -30.63 2.54 -2.86
C SER A 61 -29.43 1.65 -2.50
N GLN A 62 -29.67 0.51 -1.84
CA GLN A 62 -28.63 -0.47 -1.54
C GLN A 62 -28.10 -1.19 -2.79
N ALA A 63 -28.85 -1.18 -3.91
CA ALA A 63 -28.37 -1.68 -5.19
C ALA A 63 -27.41 -0.70 -5.88
N THR A 64 -27.31 0.52 -5.41
CA THR A 64 -26.40 1.52 -5.91
C THR A 64 -25.04 1.45 -5.23
N ARG A 65 -24.35 2.32 -4.82
CA ARG A 65 -22.99 2.23 -4.31
C ARG A 65 -22.97 2.01 -2.81
N LYS A 66 -22.16 1.08 -2.36
CA LYS A 66 -21.84 0.95 -0.94
C LYS A 66 -21.04 2.16 -0.48
N ARG A 67 -21.29 2.57 0.75
CA ARG A 67 -20.48 3.60 1.41
C ARG A 67 -19.07 3.05 1.64
N ILE A 68 -18.06 3.76 1.16
CA ILE A 68 -16.65 3.35 1.19
C ILE A 68 -15.76 4.48 1.72
N ASP A 69 -16.27 5.28 2.65
CA ASP A 69 -15.61 6.49 3.16
C ASP A 69 -15.33 6.48 4.67
N GLY A 70 -15.54 5.34 5.33
CA GLY A 70 -15.29 5.17 6.75
C GLY A 70 -13.79 5.07 7.13
N PRO A 71 -13.46 5.13 8.43
CA PRO A 71 -12.09 5.00 8.93
C PRO A 71 -11.46 3.63 8.61
N GLU A 72 -12.27 2.61 8.39
CA GLU A 72 -11.86 1.27 7.98
C GLU A 72 -11.18 1.23 6.59
N TYR A 73 -11.36 2.30 5.79
CA TYR A 73 -10.69 2.49 4.49
C TYR A 73 -9.40 3.33 4.57
N SER A 74 -8.84 3.50 5.77
CA SER A 74 -7.65 4.35 5.99
C SER A 74 -6.34 3.56 6.14
N ASN A 75 -6.34 2.25 5.89
CA ASN A 75 -5.14 1.44 6.08
C ASN A 75 -3.98 1.81 5.12
N GLU A 76 -4.28 2.39 3.96
CA GLU A 76 -3.26 2.88 3.01
C GLU A 76 -3.15 4.41 2.99
N LEU A 77 -3.84 5.12 3.89
CA LEU A 77 -3.85 6.58 3.92
C LEU A 77 -2.57 7.11 4.59
N ARG A 78 -1.79 7.89 3.84
CA ARG A 78 -0.49 8.42 4.29
C ARG A 78 -0.59 9.19 5.61
N SER A 79 -1.54 10.11 5.72
CA SER A 79 -1.72 10.94 6.93
C SER A 79 -1.98 10.10 8.18
N ALA A 80 -2.64 8.95 8.05
CA ALA A 80 -2.90 8.06 9.17
C ALA A 80 -1.61 7.35 9.67
N TRP A 81 -0.69 7.02 8.77
CA TRP A 81 0.62 6.46 9.12
C TRP A 81 1.61 7.53 9.61
N ASP A 82 1.54 8.74 9.08
CA ASP A 82 2.35 9.85 9.58
C ASP A 82 1.95 10.24 11.01
N ALA A 83 0.66 10.07 11.39
CA ALA A 83 0.17 10.27 12.76
C ALA A 83 0.53 9.12 13.71
N ASP A 84 0.58 7.88 13.23
CA ASP A 84 0.96 6.69 13.98
C ASP A 84 1.70 5.70 13.09
N PRO A 85 3.04 5.76 13.05
CA PRO A 85 3.86 4.85 12.22
C PRO A 85 3.77 3.37 12.59
N TYR A 86 3.31 3.05 13.81
CA TYR A 86 3.21 1.69 14.32
C TYR A 86 1.80 1.10 14.26
N ARG A 87 0.86 1.80 13.63
CA ARG A 87 -0.55 1.41 13.61
C ARG A 87 -0.84 0.03 13.01
N GLY A 88 -0.02 -0.44 12.08
CA GLY A 88 -0.29 -1.65 11.30
C GLY A 88 -1.55 -1.55 10.45
N VAL A 89 -1.93 -2.66 9.82
CA VAL A 89 -3.20 -2.80 9.09
C VAL A 89 -4.16 -3.72 9.82
N ASN A 90 -5.47 -3.50 9.64
CA ASN A 90 -6.48 -4.40 10.18
C ASN A 90 -6.47 -5.72 9.40
N LEU A 91 -6.26 -6.82 10.11
CA LEU A 91 -6.24 -8.17 9.53
C LEU A 91 -7.56 -8.91 9.81
N PRO A 92 -8.04 -9.79 8.91
CA PRO A 92 -7.46 -10.03 7.59
C PRO A 92 -7.63 -8.82 6.68
N TYR A 93 -6.59 -8.47 5.90
CA TYR A 93 -6.63 -7.36 4.98
C TYR A 93 -6.96 -7.86 3.57
N TYR A 94 -8.22 -7.71 3.14
CA TYR A 94 -8.73 -8.26 1.87
C TYR A 94 -8.37 -9.74 1.66
N GLY A 95 -8.54 -10.54 2.73
CA GLY A 95 -8.22 -11.96 2.73
C GLY A 95 -6.75 -12.31 3.01
N PHE A 96 -5.85 -11.31 3.06
CA PHE A 96 -4.50 -11.53 3.55
C PHE A 96 -4.49 -11.68 5.08
N GLN A 97 -3.97 -12.80 5.57
CA GLN A 97 -3.84 -13.11 7.00
C GLN A 97 -2.63 -12.42 7.63
N GLU A 98 -1.64 -12.07 6.82
CA GLU A 98 -0.47 -11.28 7.20
C GLU A 98 -0.27 -10.17 6.17
N ALA A 99 0.05 -8.95 6.63
CA ALA A 99 0.35 -7.84 5.74
C ALA A 99 1.40 -6.90 6.34
N LYS A 100 2.36 -6.51 5.51
CA LYS A 100 3.33 -5.44 5.75
C LYS A 100 3.28 -4.48 4.59
N ILE A 101 2.83 -3.26 4.84
CA ILE A 101 2.47 -2.31 3.78
C ILE A 101 3.58 -1.29 3.51
N ALA A 102 3.93 -1.15 2.23
CA ALA A 102 4.72 -0.05 1.68
C ALA A 102 3.79 0.97 1.00
N LEU A 103 3.84 2.22 1.43
CA LEU A 103 3.09 3.33 0.85
C LEU A 103 4.03 4.27 0.09
N PHE A 104 3.55 4.86 -1.00
CA PHE A 104 4.35 5.72 -1.87
C PHE A 104 5.48 4.99 -2.62
N HIS A 105 6.58 5.70 -2.94
CA HIS A 105 7.57 5.22 -3.90
C HIS A 105 8.96 5.72 -3.56
N ALA A 106 9.96 5.06 -4.17
CA ALA A 106 11.36 5.42 -4.07
C ALA A 106 11.83 5.47 -2.60
N ASP A 107 12.76 6.36 -2.28
CA ASP A 107 13.25 6.57 -0.92
C ASP A 107 12.23 7.25 0.03
N ARG A 108 11.03 7.63 -0.50
CA ARG A 108 9.93 8.24 0.28
C ARG A 108 8.85 7.25 0.71
N VAL A 109 9.11 5.96 0.61
CA VAL A 109 8.17 4.91 1.05
C VAL A 109 7.81 5.09 2.52
N GLY A 110 6.51 4.98 2.81
CA GLY A 110 5.91 5.03 4.13
C GLY A 110 5.29 3.69 4.54
N GLY A 111 4.30 3.74 5.44
CA GLY A 111 3.68 2.54 5.98
C GLY A 111 4.56 1.85 7.02
N ASP A 112 4.47 0.52 7.13
CA ASP A 112 5.31 -0.28 8.04
C ASP A 112 6.82 -0.04 7.83
N TYR A 113 7.23 0.30 6.60
CA TYR A 113 8.61 0.66 6.30
C TYR A 113 9.11 1.86 7.09
N SER A 114 8.27 2.87 7.35
CA SER A 114 8.70 4.06 8.10
C SER A 114 9.08 3.73 9.54
N ALA A 115 8.31 2.88 10.21
CA ALA A 115 8.61 2.41 11.56
C ALA A 115 9.92 1.61 11.56
N TRP A 116 10.03 0.63 10.67
CA TRP A 116 11.25 -0.18 10.52
C TRP A 116 12.49 0.67 10.23
N LEU A 117 12.41 1.65 9.34
CA LEU A 117 13.55 2.51 9.04
C LEU A 117 13.98 3.34 10.25
N SER A 118 13.02 3.82 11.05
CA SER A 118 13.31 4.58 12.28
C SER A 118 13.98 3.72 13.37
N GLU A 119 13.73 2.42 13.37
CA GLU A 119 14.39 1.47 14.24
C GLU A 119 15.82 1.13 13.78
N ASN A 120 16.11 1.26 12.49
CA ASN A 120 17.38 0.87 11.88
C ASN A 120 18.29 2.05 11.52
N HIS A 121 17.80 3.30 11.65
CA HIS A 121 18.62 4.49 11.41
C HIS A 121 18.21 5.64 12.34
N PRO A 122 19.18 6.31 13.00
CA PRO A 122 18.89 7.36 14.00
C PRO A 122 18.26 8.63 13.40
N ASP A 123 18.53 8.91 12.13
CA ASP A 123 17.96 10.05 11.39
C ASP A 123 17.48 9.61 9.99
N PRO A 124 16.31 8.92 9.94
CA PRO A 124 15.80 8.38 8.68
C PRO A 124 15.42 9.46 7.66
N MET A 125 15.14 10.68 8.12
CA MET A 125 14.72 11.76 7.22
C MET A 125 15.89 12.33 6.42
N SER A 126 17.11 12.29 6.93
CA SER A 126 18.33 12.73 6.21
C SER A 126 18.69 11.87 5.01
N LEU A 127 18.11 10.67 4.90
CA LEU A 127 18.35 9.73 3.79
C LEU A 127 17.37 9.91 2.63
N ARG A 128 16.29 10.69 2.80
CA ARG A 128 15.13 10.71 1.94
C ARG A 128 15.00 12.01 1.15
N GLY A 129 14.48 11.86 -0.06
CA GLY A 129 14.04 12.98 -0.89
C GLY A 129 15.12 13.70 -1.66
N PRO A 130 14.73 14.51 -2.65
CA PRO A 130 15.67 15.26 -3.48
C PRO A 130 16.47 16.32 -2.71
N GLU A 131 15.95 16.80 -1.58
CA GLU A 131 16.60 17.73 -0.68
C GLU A 131 17.86 17.16 -0.01
N ASN A 132 17.92 15.83 0.11
CA ASN A 132 19.06 15.09 0.68
C ASN A 132 19.82 14.27 -0.38
N ALA A 133 19.47 14.44 -1.65
CA ALA A 133 20.06 13.66 -2.74
C ALA A 133 21.59 13.85 -2.80
N LEU A 134 22.28 12.82 -3.26
CA LEU A 134 23.70 12.91 -3.61
C LEU A 134 23.86 13.71 -4.89
N GLU A 135 24.97 14.45 -4.99
CA GLU A 135 25.30 15.18 -6.22
C GLU A 135 25.37 14.23 -7.42
N ASN A 136 24.66 14.58 -8.48
CA ASN A 136 24.68 13.85 -9.73
C ASN A 136 24.35 14.76 -10.91
N SER A 137 25.38 15.17 -11.65
CA SER A 137 25.24 16.01 -12.84
C SER A 137 24.55 15.32 -14.02
N ASN A 138 24.39 14.00 -13.98
CA ASN A 138 23.83 13.23 -15.08
C ASN A 138 22.30 13.00 -14.94
N VAL A 139 21.68 13.40 -13.83
CA VAL A 139 20.24 13.29 -13.62
C VAL A 139 19.61 14.66 -13.78
N SER A 140 18.82 14.85 -14.82
CA SER A 140 18.13 16.10 -15.13
C SER A 140 16.60 15.99 -15.13
N ALA A 141 16.05 14.79 -14.95
CA ALA A 141 14.60 14.59 -14.93
C ALA A 141 13.98 15.16 -13.63
N PRO A 142 12.78 15.80 -13.71
CA PRO A 142 12.17 16.47 -12.55
C PRO A 142 11.82 15.54 -11.39
N GLN A 143 11.62 14.26 -11.66
CA GLN A 143 11.27 13.23 -10.69
C GLN A 143 12.33 12.12 -10.67
N ALA A 144 13.60 12.52 -10.65
CA ALA A 144 14.72 11.60 -10.50
C ALA A 144 15.83 12.27 -9.70
N TRP A 145 16.46 11.53 -8.80
CA TRP A 145 17.64 11.97 -8.05
C TRP A 145 18.43 10.75 -7.59
N LYS A 146 19.72 10.95 -7.35
CA LYS A 146 20.56 9.92 -6.76
C LYS A 146 20.30 9.87 -5.26
N THR A 147 19.67 8.81 -4.80
CA THR A 147 19.33 8.71 -3.38
C THR A 147 20.55 8.61 -2.48
N ARG A 148 20.42 9.15 -1.26
CA ARG A 148 21.39 8.96 -0.18
C ARG A 148 21.12 7.67 0.60
N MET A 149 19.95 7.04 0.37
CA MET A 149 19.54 5.81 1.05
C MET A 149 20.51 4.69 0.70
N PRO A 150 21.18 4.04 1.68
CA PRO A 150 22.01 2.88 1.38
C PRO A 150 21.15 1.69 0.96
N GLU A 151 21.73 0.79 0.17
CA GLU A 151 21.02 -0.32 -0.45
C GLU A 151 20.32 -1.21 0.60
N GLU A 152 20.98 -1.49 1.71
CA GLU A 152 20.44 -2.32 2.80
C GLU A 152 19.21 -1.71 3.49
N LEU A 153 19.07 -0.38 3.46
CA LEU A 153 17.92 0.35 3.99
C LEU A 153 16.87 0.70 2.94
N TYR A 154 17.19 0.48 1.65
CA TYR A 154 16.28 0.85 0.56
C TYR A 154 14.99 0.01 0.58
N PRO A 155 13.83 0.61 0.25
CA PRO A 155 12.54 -0.09 0.33
C PRO A 155 12.47 -1.43 -0.40
N THR A 156 13.14 -1.57 -1.55
CA THR A 156 13.20 -2.82 -2.30
C THR A 156 13.92 -3.92 -1.50
N SER A 157 15.02 -3.59 -0.80
CA SER A 157 15.74 -4.53 0.06
C SER A 157 14.90 -4.95 1.26
N TRP A 158 14.18 -4.01 1.88
CA TRP A 158 13.25 -4.29 2.97
C TRP A 158 12.11 -5.23 2.54
N ILE A 159 11.44 -4.94 1.42
CA ILE A 159 10.35 -5.80 0.88
C ILE A 159 10.90 -7.19 0.54
N THR A 160 12.09 -7.26 -0.03
CA THR A 160 12.77 -8.54 -0.33
C THR A 160 13.00 -9.33 0.95
N GLY A 161 13.58 -8.71 1.98
CA GLY A 161 13.81 -9.36 3.28
C GLY A 161 12.53 -9.91 3.90
N LEU A 162 11.46 -9.10 3.96
CA LEU A 162 10.15 -9.54 4.45
C LEU A 162 9.59 -10.73 3.66
N THR A 163 9.75 -10.70 2.34
CA THR A 163 9.24 -11.77 1.46
C THR A 163 10.01 -13.08 1.69
N LEU A 164 11.34 -13.00 1.80
CA LEU A 164 12.19 -14.17 2.08
C LEU A 164 11.89 -14.74 3.47
N ASP A 165 11.77 -13.91 4.50
CA ASP A 165 11.40 -14.35 5.84
C ASP A 165 10.01 -15.01 5.87
N CYS A 166 9.06 -14.49 5.12
CA CYS A 166 7.73 -15.08 4.98
C CYS A 166 7.79 -16.45 4.28
N LEU A 167 8.55 -16.54 3.20
CA LEU A 167 8.79 -17.81 2.48
C LEU A 167 9.44 -18.86 3.39
N ASP A 168 10.47 -18.49 4.15
CA ASP A 168 11.16 -19.37 5.08
C ASP A 168 10.26 -19.88 6.20
N ARG A 169 9.34 -19.04 6.68
CA ARG A 169 8.35 -19.42 7.70
C ARG A 169 7.30 -20.37 7.14
N TYR A 170 6.78 -20.06 5.96
CA TYR A 170 5.69 -20.82 5.34
C TYR A 170 6.19 -22.17 4.79
N ALA A 171 7.43 -22.23 4.30
CA ALA A 171 8.02 -23.48 3.82
C ALA A 171 8.31 -24.51 4.94
N LYS A 172 8.22 -24.14 6.22
CA LYS A 172 8.47 -25.05 7.36
C LYS A 172 7.28 -25.94 7.71
N ASN A 173 6.14 -25.75 7.08
CA ASN A 173 4.95 -26.57 7.28
C ASN A 173 4.36 -26.98 5.94
N ASP A 174 3.48 -27.98 5.96
CA ASP A 174 2.87 -28.56 4.75
C ASP A 174 1.66 -27.75 4.25
N GLN A 175 1.34 -26.62 4.88
CA GLN A 175 0.20 -25.80 4.48
C GLN A 175 0.57 -25.02 3.20
N PRO A 176 -0.27 -25.06 2.17
CA PRO A 176 -0.03 -24.26 0.99
C PRO A 176 -0.13 -22.77 1.29
N PHE A 177 0.58 -21.95 0.53
CA PHE A 177 0.59 -20.52 0.77
C PHE A 177 0.50 -19.71 -0.51
N PHE A 178 0.09 -18.44 -0.35
CA PHE A 178 0.10 -17.41 -1.37
C PHE A 178 0.74 -16.15 -0.78
N ILE A 179 1.80 -15.67 -1.42
CA ILE A 179 2.47 -14.42 -1.02
C ILE A 179 2.43 -13.44 -2.19
N GLN A 180 1.87 -12.27 -1.96
CA GLN A 180 1.99 -11.15 -2.88
C GLN A 180 3.19 -10.29 -2.44
N CYS A 181 4.24 -10.26 -3.28
CA CYS A 181 5.38 -9.37 -3.13
C CYS A 181 5.17 -8.16 -4.05
N GLY A 182 4.95 -6.98 -3.47
CA GLY A 182 4.67 -5.75 -4.19
C GLY A 182 5.80 -4.73 -4.03
N PHE A 183 6.73 -4.64 -5.00
CA PHE A 183 7.75 -3.60 -5.01
C PHE A 183 7.16 -2.23 -5.35
N THR A 184 7.81 -1.18 -4.85
CA THR A 184 7.46 0.22 -5.15
C THR A 184 8.07 0.70 -6.45
N ASP A 185 9.25 0.16 -6.81
CA ASP A 185 9.94 0.43 -8.06
C ASP A 185 9.44 -0.49 -9.19
N PRO A 186 9.51 -0.05 -10.44
CA PRO A 186 10.13 1.16 -11.00
C PRO A 186 9.18 2.36 -11.14
N HIS A 187 8.24 2.57 -10.23
CA HIS A 187 7.38 3.75 -10.25
C HIS A 187 8.18 5.02 -9.97
N HIS A 188 7.87 6.12 -10.68
CA HIS A 188 8.50 7.42 -10.36
C HIS A 188 8.10 7.90 -8.93
N PRO A 189 8.96 8.72 -8.26
CA PRO A 189 10.27 9.20 -8.70
C PRO A 189 11.29 8.07 -8.82
N PHE A 190 12.30 8.27 -9.68
CA PHE A 190 13.41 7.33 -9.86
C PHE A 190 14.57 7.72 -8.95
N THR A 191 15.04 6.80 -8.13
CA THR A 191 16.08 7.04 -7.12
C THR A 191 17.12 5.93 -7.14
N PRO A 192 17.90 5.82 -8.22
CA PRO A 192 18.98 4.84 -8.33
C PRO A 192 20.12 5.11 -7.35
#